data_1f36bef01f2dae885ef351bd64ada22e
#
_entry.id   1f36bef01f2dae885ef351bd64ada22e
#
_cell.length_a   1.000
_cell.length_b   1.000
_cell.length_c   1.000
_cell.angle_alpha   90.00
_cell.angle_beta   90.00
_cell.angle_gamma   90.00
#
_symmetry.space_group_name_H-M   'P 1'
#
loop_
_entity.id
_entity.type
_entity.pdbx_description
1 polymer ?
#
loop_
_entity_poly.entity_id
_entity_poly.type
_entity_poly.pdbx_seq_one_letter_code
_entity_poly.pdbx_strand_id
1 'polypeptide(L)'
;MSDIGIGIIGGGYMGKAHSVAFASVASVFDTELRPRLVTICASTPESAEIYRKAYGFEKATSNWCEMVADSDVQAIVIASPQATHHDIALAALAAGKPVLCEKPLGLSLEQSRSMVAAAKTAGITNMVGFNYIRTPASQQVRKFLAEGRIGEVTWFRGEMTEDFFADPESGGWRAQGAANGTMGDLAPHMINAAHAFMG
;
A
#
# COMPACT_ATOMS: atom_id res chain seq x y z
N MET A 1 17.09 18.18 8.77
CA MET A 1 15.92 17.26 8.64
C MET A 1 14.84 18.01 7.90
N SER A 2 14.28 17.43 6.86
CA SER A 2 13.20 18.03 6.07
C SER A 2 11.93 17.20 6.23
N ASP A 3 10.80 17.88 6.35
CA ASP A 3 9.50 17.22 6.41
C ASP A 3 9.08 16.77 5.01
N ILE A 4 8.36 15.65 4.93
CA ILE A 4 7.69 15.17 3.74
C ILE A 4 6.20 15.01 4.03
N GLY A 5 5.37 15.75 3.29
CA GLY A 5 3.91 15.70 3.45
C GLY A 5 3.31 14.43 2.84
N ILE A 6 2.62 13.66 3.67
CA ILE A 6 1.97 12.41 3.27
C ILE A 6 0.47 12.61 3.15
N GLY A 7 -0.08 12.22 2.00
CA GLY A 7 -1.52 12.06 1.79
C GLY A 7 -1.89 10.59 1.76
N ILE A 8 -2.95 10.20 2.47
CA ILE A 8 -3.46 8.81 2.46
C ILE A 8 -4.89 8.80 1.93
N ILE A 9 -5.14 7.99 0.92
CA ILE A 9 -6.47 7.77 0.33
C ILE A 9 -7.00 6.43 0.79
N GLY A 10 -8.09 6.46 1.57
CA GLY A 10 -8.66 5.30 2.26
C GLY A 10 -8.27 5.26 3.74
N GLY A 11 -9.28 5.43 4.63
CA GLY A 11 -9.09 5.45 6.09
C GLY A 11 -9.36 4.11 6.78
N GLY A 12 -9.58 3.02 6.04
CA GLY A 12 -9.84 1.68 6.57
C GLY A 12 -8.60 1.05 7.25
N TYR A 13 -8.60 -0.28 7.37
CA TYR A 13 -7.55 -1.04 8.08
C TYR A 13 -6.13 -0.68 7.61
N MET A 14 -5.88 -0.71 6.30
CA MET A 14 -4.55 -0.37 5.76
C MET A 14 -4.24 1.13 5.86
N GLY A 15 -5.23 2.00 5.68
CA GLY A 15 -5.05 3.44 5.91
C GLY A 15 -4.64 3.75 7.35
N LYS A 16 -5.24 3.08 8.34
CA LYS A 16 -4.82 3.16 9.74
C LYS A 16 -3.40 2.65 9.94
N ALA A 17 -3.08 1.48 9.38
CA ALA A 17 -1.75 0.89 9.51
C ALA A 17 -0.66 1.80 8.94
N HIS A 18 -0.87 2.36 7.75
CA HIS A 18 0.07 3.32 7.15
C HIS A 18 0.17 4.62 7.96
N SER A 19 -0.94 5.14 8.48
CA SER A 19 -0.93 6.34 9.33
C SER A 19 -0.06 6.14 10.56
N VAL A 20 -0.24 5.01 11.28
CA VAL A 20 0.58 4.66 12.43
C VAL A 20 2.04 4.47 12.05
N ALA A 21 2.31 3.78 10.94
CA ALA A 21 3.67 3.55 10.46
C ALA A 21 4.39 4.88 10.16
N PHE A 22 3.79 5.77 9.39
CA PHE A 22 4.41 7.07 9.07
C PHE A 22 4.58 7.95 10.30
N ALA A 23 3.62 7.99 11.22
CA ALA A 23 3.75 8.73 12.48
C ALA A 23 4.90 8.22 13.35
N SER A 24 5.25 6.93 13.23
CA SER A 24 6.29 6.29 14.03
C SER A 24 7.69 6.36 13.42
N VAL A 25 7.84 6.73 12.14
CA VAL A 25 9.14 6.69 11.42
C VAL A 25 10.22 7.42 12.20
N ALA A 26 9.95 8.63 12.64
CA ALA A 26 10.93 9.46 13.33
C ALA A 26 11.36 8.92 14.71
N SER A 27 10.56 8.02 15.29
CA SER A 27 10.86 7.38 16.58
C SER A 27 11.59 6.04 16.43
N VAL A 28 11.49 5.43 15.25
CA VAL A 28 12.00 4.07 14.98
C VAL A 28 13.28 4.10 14.15
N PHE A 29 13.39 5.07 13.23
CA PHE A 29 14.49 5.16 12.28
C PHE A 29 15.24 6.48 12.40
N ASP A 30 16.56 6.42 12.30
CA ASP A 30 17.38 7.61 12.09
C ASP A 30 17.33 7.95 10.59
N THR A 31 16.55 8.98 10.25
CA THR A 31 16.31 9.40 8.87
C THR A 31 16.27 10.92 8.76
N GLU A 32 16.78 11.43 7.64
CA GLU A 32 16.76 12.86 7.33
C GLU A 32 15.35 13.37 6.98
N LEU A 33 14.49 12.49 6.45
CA LEU A 33 13.10 12.79 6.10
C LEU A 33 12.16 12.44 7.25
N ARG A 34 11.29 13.39 7.60
CA ARG A 34 10.26 13.19 8.62
C ARG A 34 8.87 13.24 7.99
N PRO A 35 8.16 12.12 7.96
CA PRO A 35 6.79 12.09 7.45
C PRO A 35 5.87 12.97 8.32
N ARG A 36 5.07 13.79 7.65
CA ARG A 36 4.01 14.63 8.24
C ARG A 36 2.68 14.21 7.65
N LEU A 37 1.72 13.83 8.47
CA LEU A 37 0.39 13.40 8.02
C LEU A 37 -0.46 14.62 7.62
N VAL A 38 -0.44 14.97 6.34
CA VAL A 38 -1.08 16.19 5.82
C VAL A 38 -2.57 15.98 5.57
N THR A 39 -2.93 15.07 4.70
CA THR A 39 -4.34 14.93 4.27
C THR A 39 -4.77 13.47 4.25
N ILE A 40 -5.93 13.19 4.85
CA ILE A 40 -6.64 11.92 4.71
C ILE A 40 -7.83 12.09 3.77
N CYS A 41 -7.99 11.16 2.82
CA CYS A 41 -9.15 11.13 1.94
C CYS A 41 -10.00 9.89 2.23
N ALA A 42 -11.31 10.07 2.31
CA ALA A 42 -12.28 8.98 2.47
C ALA A 42 -13.50 9.19 1.56
N SER A 43 -14.41 8.23 1.52
CA SER A 43 -15.57 8.24 0.62
C SER A 43 -16.59 9.34 0.91
N THR A 44 -16.65 9.84 2.15
CA THR A 44 -17.53 10.96 2.55
C THR A 44 -16.78 11.97 3.41
N PRO A 45 -17.21 13.23 3.44
CA PRO A 45 -16.60 14.25 4.32
C PRO A 45 -16.63 13.85 5.80
N GLU A 46 -17.71 13.22 6.25
CA GLU A 46 -17.89 12.78 7.63
C GLU A 46 -16.86 11.69 8.01
N SER A 47 -16.71 10.68 7.15
CA SER A 47 -15.72 9.61 7.38
C SER A 47 -14.30 10.16 7.31
N ALA A 48 -14.01 11.06 6.38
CA ALA A 48 -12.71 11.71 6.28
C ALA A 48 -12.36 12.48 7.56
N GLU A 49 -13.30 13.23 8.11
CA GLU A 49 -13.10 14.00 9.35
C GLU A 49 -12.94 13.09 10.59
N ILE A 50 -13.67 11.95 10.63
CA ILE A 50 -13.47 10.94 11.69
C ILE A 50 -12.03 10.41 11.64
N TYR A 51 -11.55 10.01 10.45
CA TYR A 51 -10.18 9.50 10.28
C TYR A 51 -9.13 10.58 10.53
N ARG A 52 -9.37 11.83 10.10
CA ARG A 52 -8.47 12.95 10.38
C ARG A 52 -8.19 13.06 11.87
N LYS A 53 -9.23 13.11 12.69
CA LYS A 53 -9.11 13.19 14.15
C LYS A 53 -8.46 11.97 14.77
N ALA A 54 -8.87 10.77 14.30
CA ALA A 54 -8.40 9.51 14.86
C ALA A 54 -6.93 9.24 14.57
N TYR A 55 -6.42 9.67 13.41
CA TYR A 55 -5.06 9.34 12.96
C TYR A 55 -4.10 10.54 12.99
N GLY A 56 -4.58 11.74 13.35
CA GLY A 56 -3.75 12.93 13.54
C GLY A 56 -3.36 13.66 12.23
N PHE A 57 -4.22 13.60 11.19
CA PHE A 57 -4.00 14.38 9.98
C PHE A 57 -4.36 15.85 10.17
N GLU A 58 -3.69 16.72 9.42
CA GLU A 58 -3.96 18.16 9.43
C GLU A 58 -5.26 18.51 8.68
N LYS A 59 -5.50 17.85 7.55
CA LYS A 59 -6.61 18.08 6.63
C LYS A 59 -7.40 16.79 6.35
N ALA A 60 -8.66 16.96 5.97
CA ALA A 60 -9.53 15.90 5.48
C ALA A 60 -10.21 16.33 4.18
N THR A 61 -10.40 15.38 3.25
CA THR A 61 -11.18 15.61 2.03
C THR A 61 -11.92 14.34 1.63
N SER A 62 -13.01 14.49 0.89
CA SER A 62 -13.67 13.36 0.20
C SER A 62 -13.34 13.33 -1.31
N ASN A 63 -12.47 14.21 -1.76
CA ASN A 63 -12.05 14.31 -3.15
C ASN A 63 -10.55 14.06 -3.29
N TRP A 64 -10.16 12.87 -3.74
CA TRP A 64 -8.76 12.52 -3.92
C TRP A 64 -8.04 13.38 -4.99
N CYS A 65 -8.76 13.95 -5.95
CA CYS A 65 -8.18 14.86 -6.95
C CYS A 65 -7.63 16.13 -6.29
N GLU A 66 -8.35 16.69 -5.31
CA GLU A 66 -7.87 17.83 -4.52
C GLU A 66 -6.59 17.48 -3.75
N MET A 67 -6.52 16.29 -3.14
CA MET A 67 -5.32 15.83 -2.46
C MET A 67 -4.14 15.68 -3.43
N VAL A 68 -4.36 15.13 -4.61
CA VAL A 68 -3.29 15.00 -5.62
C VAL A 68 -2.80 16.37 -6.09
N ALA A 69 -3.67 17.39 -6.15
CA ALA A 69 -3.31 18.74 -6.53
C ALA A 69 -2.69 19.58 -5.38
N ASP A 70 -2.84 19.15 -4.13
CA ASP A 70 -2.32 19.90 -2.95
C ASP A 70 -0.79 19.85 -2.91
N SER A 71 -0.13 21.00 -2.95
CA SER A 71 1.34 21.14 -2.89
C SER A 71 1.93 20.70 -1.54
N ASP A 72 1.15 20.76 -0.45
CA ASP A 72 1.59 20.29 0.87
C ASP A 72 1.68 18.75 0.93
N VAL A 73 0.96 18.04 0.06
CA VAL A 73 1.01 16.59 -0.08
C VAL A 73 2.10 16.24 -1.09
N GLN A 74 3.22 15.73 -0.62
CA GLN A 74 4.40 15.42 -1.43
C GLN A 74 4.49 13.94 -1.83
N ALA A 75 3.82 13.03 -1.11
CA ALA A 75 3.72 11.62 -1.46
C ALA A 75 2.31 11.09 -1.18
N ILE A 76 1.84 10.17 -2.02
CA ILE A 76 0.50 9.60 -1.96
C ILE A 76 0.57 8.12 -1.55
N VAL A 77 -0.26 7.76 -0.58
CA VAL A 77 -0.53 6.37 -0.19
C VAL A 77 -1.95 6.01 -0.63
N ILE A 78 -2.08 4.96 -1.41
CA ILE A 78 -3.37 4.47 -1.91
C ILE A 78 -3.73 3.22 -1.13
N ALA A 79 -4.64 3.36 -0.17
CA ALA A 79 -5.16 2.32 0.71
C ALA A 79 -6.70 2.22 0.62
N SER A 80 -7.27 2.74 -0.45
CA SER A 80 -8.69 2.69 -0.80
C SER A 80 -9.05 1.34 -1.45
N PRO A 81 -10.32 1.07 -1.75
CA PRO A 81 -10.70 -0.14 -2.47
C PRO A 81 -9.97 -0.27 -3.82
N GLN A 82 -9.54 -1.48 -4.15
CA GLN A 82 -8.69 -1.78 -5.30
C GLN A 82 -9.22 -1.27 -6.66
N ALA A 83 -10.54 -1.10 -6.80
CA ALA A 83 -11.16 -0.53 -8.00
C ALA A 83 -10.71 0.92 -8.27
N THR A 84 -10.21 1.61 -7.28
CA THR A 84 -9.78 3.01 -7.37
C THR A 84 -8.26 3.17 -7.58
N HIS A 85 -7.47 2.11 -7.40
CA HIS A 85 -6.01 2.17 -7.42
C HIS A 85 -5.46 2.72 -8.74
N HIS A 86 -5.98 2.23 -9.85
CA HIS A 86 -5.50 2.57 -11.19
C HIS A 86 -5.55 4.08 -11.45
N ASP A 87 -6.73 4.68 -11.34
CA ASP A 87 -6.94 6.08 -11.70
C ASP A 87 -6.19 7.03 -10.77
N ILE A 88 -6.20 6.71 -9.46
CA ILE A 88 -5.49 7.49 -8.46
C ILE A 88 -3.97 7.42 -8.69
N ALA A 89 -3.43 6.23 -8.95
CA ALA A 89 -2.00 6.07 -9.17
C ALA A 89 -1.53 6.81 -10.43
N LEU A 90 -2.28 6.71 -11.53
CA LEU A 90 -1.96 7.44 -12.76
C LEU A 90 -1.97 8.96 -12.53
N ALA A 91 -2.96 9.48 -11.84
CA ALA A 91 -3.06 10.90 -11.52
C ALA A 91 -1.91 11.38 -10.62
N ALA A 92 -1.56 10.62 -9.58
CA ALA A 92 -0.46 10.96 -8.67
C ALA A 92 0.89 10.94 -9.40
N LEU A 93 1.15 9.94 -10.25
CA LEU A 93 2.36 9.86 -11.06
C LEU A 93 2.45 11.01 -12.08
N ALA A 94 1.32 11.36 -12.72
CA ALA A 94 1.25 12.51 -13.63
C ALA A 94 1.51 13.84 -12.91
N ALA A 95 1.12 13.94 -11.64
CA ALA A 95 1.40 15.10 -10.78
C ALA A 95 2.84 15.11 -10.20
N GLY A 96 3.68 14.16 -10.57
CA GLY A 96 5.06 14.10 -10.09
C GLY A 96 5.20 13.63 -8.64
N LYS A 97 4.21 12.94 -8.08
CA LYS A 97 4.21 12.52 -6.67
C LYS A 97 4.60 11.06 -6.51
N PRO A 98 5.52 10.73 -5.58
CA PRO A 98 5.78 9.37 -5.14
C PRO A 98 4.51 8.65 -4.72
N VAL A 99 4.41 7.35 -5.07
CA VAL A 99 3.22 6.55 -4.82
C VAL A 99 3.55 5.27 -4.08
N LEU A 100 2.88 5.04 -2.95
CA LEU A 100 2.72 3.72 -2.34
C LEU A 100 1.30 3.25 -2.62
N CYS A 101 1.13 2.19 -3.40
CA CYS A 101 -0.19 1.62 -3.71
C CYS A 101 -0.36 0.27 -3.03
N GLU A 102 -1.48 0.06 -2.34
CA GLU A 102 -1.81 -1.24 -1.77
C GLU A 102 -2.00 -2.32 -2.85
N LYS A 103 -1.82 -3.55 -2.42
CA LYS A 103 -2.09 -4.74 -3.25
C LYS A 103 -3.60 -5.08 -3.25
N PRO A 104 -4.10 -5.74 -4.28
CA PRO A 104 -3.49 -5.93 -5.59
C PRO A 104 -3.35 -4.60 -6.33
N LEU A 105 -2.34 -4.49 -7.21
CA LEU A 105 -2.02 -3.23 -7.87
C LEU A 105 -3.18 -2.70 -8.73
N GLY A 106 -3.82 -3.58 -9.49
CA GLY A 106 -5.00 -3.27 -10.30
C GLY A 106 -5.97 -4.44 -10.36
N LEU A 107 -7.18 -4.22 -10.87
CA LEU A 107 -8.21 -5.24 -11.06
C LEU A 107 -7.92 -6.19 -12.23
N SER A 108 -7.03 -5.79 -13.14
CA SER A 108 -6.65 -6.59 -14.29
C SER A 108 -5.15 -6.46 -14.57
N LEU A 109 -4.64 -7.41 -15.36
CA LEU A 109 -3.27 -7.35 -15.85
C LEU A 109 -3.01 -6.08 -16.68
N GLU A 110 -4.00 -5.65 -17.45
CA GLU A 110 -3.92 -4.45 -18.29
C GLU A 110 -3.78 -3.18 -17.45
N GLN A 111 -4.62 -3.00 -16.43
CA GLN A 111 -4.48 -1.90 -15.47
C GLN A 111 -3.10 -1.92 -14.79
N SER A 112 -2.67 -3.07 -14.30
CA SER A 112 -1.37 -3.21 -13.64
C SER A 112 -0.22 -2.86 -14.57
N ARG A 113 -0.27 -3.28 -15.85
CA ARG A 113 0.73 -2.93 -16.87
C ARG A 113 0.77 -1.43 -17.17
N SER A 114 -0.40 -0.80 -17.28
CA SER A 114 -0.47 0.65 -17.52
C SER A 114 0.11 1.45 -16.35
N MET A 115 -0.17 1.06 -15.11
CA MET A 115 0.41 1.67 -13.91
C MET A 115 1.94 1.53 -13.87
N VAL A 116 2.46 0.34 -14.18
CA VAL A 116 3.92 0.09 -14.25
C VAL A 116 4.55 0.93 -15.37
N ALA A 117 3.92 1.03 -16.53
CA ALA A 117 4.41 1.85 -17.63
C ALA A 117 4.45 3.34 -17.25
N ALA A 118 3.38 3.84 -16.63
CA ALA A 118 3.32 5.21 -16.14
C ALA A 118 4.41 5.51 -15.08
N ALA A 119 4.60 4.60 -14.12
CA ALA A 119 5.64 4.75 -13.10
C ALA A 119 7.06 4.78 -13.71
N LYS A 120 7.33 3.93 -14.70
CA LYS A 120 8.61 3.94 -15.43
C LYS A 120 8.81 5.24 -16.21
N THR A 121 7.79 5.72 -16.88
CA THR A 121 7.85 6.99 -17.63
C THR A 121 8.06 8.18 -16.73
N ALA A 122 7.36 8.20 -15.59
CA ALA A 122 7.50 9.28 -14.60
C ALA A 122 8.88 9.29 -13.92
N GLY A 123 9.56 8.15 -13.81
CA GLY A 123 10.86 8.03 -13.13
C GLY A 123 10.81 8.35 -11.63
N ILE A 124 9.63 8.27 -11.02
CA ILE A 124 9.36 8.69 -9.65
C ILE A 124 9.38 7.48 -8.73
N THR A 125 9.80 7.67 -7.48
CA THR A 125 9.76 6.64 -6.43
C THR A 125 8.35 6.07 -6.29
N ASN A 126 8.24 4.75 -6.41
CA ASN A 126 6.97 4.05 -6.28
C ASN A 126 7.15 2.69 -5.62
N MET A 127 6.09 2.20 -4.99
CA MET A 127 6.09 0.91 -4.30
C MET A 127 4.68 0.30 -4.29
N VAL A 128 4.63 -1.04 -4.36
CA VAL A 128 3.40 -1.80 -4.07
C VAL A 128 3.46 -2.31 -2.63
N GLY A 129 2.33 -2.27 -1.94
CA GLY A 129 2.19 -2.55 -0.51
C GLY A 129 2.32 -4.03 -0.13
N PHE A 130 3.33 -4.74 -0.62
CA PHE A 130 3.64 -6.11 -0.20
C PHE A 130 4.42 -6.11 1.12
N ASN A 131 3.70 -5.99 2.22
CA ASN A 131 4.26 -5.83 3.56
C ASN A 131 4.97 -7.08 4.11
N TYR A 132 4.50 -8.30 3.81
CA TYR A 132 5.03 -9.53 4.40
C TYR A 132 6.50 -9.79 4.06
N ILE A 133 6.95 -9.46 2.84
CA ILE A 133 8.37 -9.61 2.47
C ILE A 133 9.28 -8.55 3.09
N ARG A 134 8.71 -7.56 3.78
CA ARG A 134 9.42 -6.47 4.46
C ARG A 134 9.53 -6.67 5.97
N THR A 135 8.93 -7.71 6.53
CA THR A 135 9.08 -8.02 7.96
C THR A 135 10.54 -8.38 8.30
N PRO A 136 10.98 -8.15 9.53
CA PRO A 136 12.35 -8.50 9.94
C PRO A 136 12.69 -9.97 9.68
N ALA A 137 11.75 -10.88 9.92
CA ALA A 137 11.94 -12.32 9.64
C ALA A 137 12.15 -12.58 8.14
N SER A 138 11.33 -12.00 7.27
CA SER A 138 11.47 -12.13 5.82
C SER A 138 12.78 -11.54 5.30
N GLN A 139 13.21 -10.41 5.85
CA GLN A 139 14.50 -9.81 5.51
C GLN A 139 15.66 -10.71 5.93
N GLN A 140 15.57 -11.34 7.11
CA GLN A 140 16.58 -12.30 7.58
C GLN A 140 16.65 -13.54 6.69
N VAL A 141 15.49 -14.08 6.26
CA VAL A 141 15.43 -15.19 5.28
C VAL A 141 16.13 -14.80 3.97
N ARG A 142 15.81 -13.63 3.42
CA ARG A 142 16.47 -13.13 2.19
C ARG A 142 17.98 -13.02 2.34
N LYS A 143 18.46 -12.57 3.49
CA LYS A 143 19.90 -12.51 3.79
C LYS A 143 20.50 -13.91 3.80
N PHE A 144 19.89 -14.89 4.45
CA PHE A 144 20.38 -16.27 4.48
C PHE A 144 20.44 -16.90 3.08
N LEU A 145 19.42 -16.62 2.24
CA LEU A 145 19.40 -17.07 0.84
C LEU A 145 20.56 -16.44 0.04
N ALA A 146 20.73 -15.13 0.14
CA ALA A 146 21.80 -14.42 -0.56
C ALA A 146 23.22 -14.86 -0.11
N GLU A 147 23.37 -15.25 1.14
CA GLU A 147 24.62 -15.80 1.70
C GLU A 147 24.81 -17.31 1.37
N GLY A 148 23.89 -17.93 0.66
CA GLY A 148 23.96 -19.36 0.33
C GLY A 148 23.86 -20.32 1.52
N ARG A 149 23.32 -19.86 2.67
CA ARG A 149 23.33 -20.63 3.93
C ARG A 149 22.48 -21.90 3.91
N ILE A 150 21.51 -21.98 3.00
CA ILE A 150 20.68 -23.18 2.79
C ILE A 150 20.95 -23.84 1.43
N GLY A 151 21.95 -23.37 0.69
CA GLY A 151 22.24 -23.84 -0.66
C GLY A 151 21.24 -23.34 -1.70
N GLU A 152 21.14 -24.04 -2.83
CA GLU A 152 20.20 -23.73 -3.89
C GLU A 152 18.78 -24.05 -3.48
N VAL A 153 17.86 -23.09 -3.66
CA VAL A 153 16.43 -23.31 -3.37
C VAL A 153 15.78 -24.02 -4.54
N THR A 154 15.38 -25.25 -4.33
CA THR A 154 14.77 -26.10 -5.36
C THR A 154 13.26 -26.21 -5.23
N TRP A 155 12.69 -25.81 -4.11
CA TRP A 155 11.26 -25.93 -3.85
C TRP A 155 10.75 -24.86 -2.86
N PHE A 156 9.55 -24.35 -3.11
CA PHE A 156 8.85 -23.43 -2.27
C PHE A 156 7.45 -23.94 -1.93
N ARG A 157 7.10 -23.88 -0.65
CA ARG A 157 5.73 -24.07 -0.19
C ARG A 157 5.33 -22.88 0.68
N GLY A 158 4.24 -22.21 0.33
CA GLY A 158 3.63 -21.15 1.11
C GLY A 158 2.19 -21.46 1.44
N GLU A 159 1.77 -21.16 2.67
CA GLU A 159 0.40 -21.25 3.12
C GLU A 159 0.01 -19.94 3.78
N MET A 160 -1.16 -19.42 3.41
CA MET A 160 -1.75 -18.23 4.02
C MET A 160 -3.23 -18.47 4.21
N THR A 161 -3.63 -18.59 5.46
CA THR A 161 -5.01 -18.84 5.87
C THR A 161 -5.50 -17.72 6.77
N GLU A 162 -6.72 -17.30 6.55
CA GLU A 162 -7.40 -16.24 7.31
C GLU A 162 -8.84 -16.68 7.58
N ASP A 163 -9.43 -16.19 8.65
CA ASP A 163 -10.78 -16.52 9.08
C ASP A 163 -11.84 -15.47 8.68
N PHE A 164 -11.51 -14.53 7.80
CA PHE A 164 -12.41 -13.45 7.36
C PHE A 164 -13.78 -13.94 6.84
N PHE A 165 -13.85 -15.17 6.36
CA PHE A 165 -15.06 -15.79 5.81
C PHE A 165 -15.63 -16.87 6.72
N ALA A 166 -15.15 -17.00 7.96
CA ALA A 166 -15.73 -17.92 8.93
C ALA A 166 -17.20 -17.54 9.26
N ASP A 167 -17.49 -16.25 9.25
CA ASP A 167 -18.84 -15.71 9.26
C ASP A 167 -19.18 -15.20 7.85
N PRO A 168 -20.18 -15.79 7.15
CA PRO A 168 -20.59 -15.36 5.81
C PRO A 168 -21.00 -13.90 5.69
N GLU A 169 -21.46 -13.29 6.79
CA GLU A 169 -21.90 -11.89 6.81
C GLU A 169 -20.74 -10.91 7.00
N SER A 170 -19.58 -11.38 7.48
CA SER A 170 -18.41 -10.54 7.76
C SER A 170 -17.55 -10.23 6.52
N GLY A 171 -17.75 -10.92 5.40
CA GLY A 171 -16.90 -10.84 4.21
C GLY A 171 -16.83 -9.47 3.54
N GLY A 172 -17.90 -8.68 3.64
CA GLY A 172 -17.96 -7.32 3.12
C GLY A 172 -17.53 -7.21 1.65
N TRP A 173 -16.74 -6.20 1.32
CA TRP A 173 -16.21 -5.97 -0.03
C TRP A 173 -15.27 -7.08 -0.51
N ARG A 174 -14.64 -7.82 0.40
CA ARG A 174 -13.75 -8.93 0.06
C ARG A 174 -14.46 -10.12 -0.58
N ALA A 175 -15.75 -10.27 -0.31
CA ALA A 175 -16.60 -11.32 -0.90
C ALA A 175 -17.19 -10.91 -2.26
N GLN A 176 -16.98 -9.68 -2.71
CA GLN A 176 -17.63 -9.10 -3.88
C GLN A 176 -16.68 -8.96 -5.07
N GLY A 177 -17.10 -9.47 -6.24
CA GLY A 177 -16.39 -9.32 -7.50
C GLY A 177 -15.23 -10.31 -7.73
N ALA A 178 -14.90 -10.51 -9.00
CA ALA A 178 -13.93 -11.51 -9.44
C ALA A 178 -12.47 -11.25 -9.03
N ALA A 179 -12.15 -10.00 -8.69
CA ALA A 179 -10.80 -9.61 -8.24
C ALA A 179 -10.58 -9.76 -6.74
N ASN A 180 -11.59 -10.25 -6.02
CA ASN A 180 -11.57 -10.46 -4.57
C ASN A 180 -11.48 -11.96 -4.22
N GLY A 181 -11.86 -12.30 -3.00
CA GLY A 181 -11.71 -13.65 -2.48
C GLY A 181 -10.27 -14.05 -2.21
N THR A 182 -10.05 -15.30 -1.92
CA THR A 182 -8.72 -15.83 -1.56
C THR A 182 -7.65 -15.55 -2.63
N MET A 183 -8.01 -15.67 -3.90
CA MET A 183 -7.07 -15.43 -5.01
C MET A 183 -6.72 -13.95 -5.20
N GLY A 184 -7.65 -13.03 -4.93
CA GLY A 184 -7.39 -11.59 -5.06
C GLY A 184 -6.77 -10.97 -3.82
N ASP A 185 -7.07 -11.48 -2.63
CA ASP A 185 -6.62 -10.90 -1.36
C ASP A 185 -5.38 -11.60 -0.76
N LEU A 186 -5.36 -12.93 -0.70
CA LEU A 186 -4.30 -13.69 -0.04
C LEU A 186 -3.22 -14.21 -0.99
N ALA A 187 -3.60 -14.77 -2.12
CA ALA A 187 -2.65 -15.36 -3.07
C ALA A 187 -1.56 -14.38 -3.57
N PRO A 188 -1.81 -13.07 -3.78
CA PRO A 188 -0.77 -12.13 -4.17
C PRO A 188 0.39 -12.06 -3.18
N HIS A 189 0.15 -12.24 -1.88
CA HIS A 189 1.22 -12.28 -0.87
C HIS A 189 2.09 -13.52 -1.03
N MET A 190 1.50 -14.70 -1.29
CA MET A 190 2.24 -15.94 -1.47
C MET A 190 3.03 -15.95 -2.78
N ILE A 191 2.44 -15.44 -3.86
CA ILE A 191 3.13 -15.27 -5.15
C ILE A 191 4.31 -14.32 -5.00
N ASN A 192 4.10 -13.19 -4.30
CA ASN A 192 5.17 -12.23 -4.04
C ASN A 192 6.28 -12.81 -3.15
N ALA A 193 5.93 -13.61 -2.14
CA ALA A 193 6.91 -14.29 -1.30
C ALA A 193 7.73 -15.30 -2.11
N ALA A 194 7.09 -16.12 -2.95
CA ALA A 194 7.79 -17.05 -3.83
C ALA A 194 8.79 -16.31 -4.73
N HIS A 195 8.35 -15.26 -5.40
CA HIS A 195 9.23 -14.43 -6.24
C HIS A 195 10.37 -13.78 -5.45
N ALA A 196 10.11 -13.33 -4.22
CA ALA A 196 11.13 -12.67 -3.40
C ALA A 196 12.18 -13.64 -2.84
N PHE A 197 11.87 -14.92 -2.69
CA PHE A 197 12.75 -15.93 -2.09
C PHE A 197 13.39 -16.87 -3.11
N MET A 198 12.80 -17.04 -4.28
CA MET A 198 13.32 -17.94 -5.32
C MET A 198 13.92 -17.22 -6.53
N GLY A 199 13.67 -15.92 -6.71
CA GLY A 199 14.14 -15.11 -7.84
C GLY A 199 13.07 -14.88 -8.92
#